data_64ba034510903ac7b8d3de463c3a6614
#
_entry.id   64ba034510903ac7b8d3de463c3a6614
#
_cell.length_a   1.000
_cell.length_b   1.000
_cell.length_c   1.000
_cell.angle_alpha   90.00
_cell.angle_beta   90.00
_cell.angle_gamma   90.00
#
_symmetry.space_group_name_H-M   'P 1'
#
loop_
_entity.id
_entity.type
_entity.pdbx_description
1 polymer ?
#
loop_
_entity_poly.entity_id
_entity_poly.type
_entity_poly.pdbx_seq_one_letter_code
_entity_poly.pdbx_strand_id
1 'polypeptide(L)'
;MYPLDSLPPLDAARLDGGFGWLGGVDGPGSEHGEHLAAVERDLASVGLALPEDFAAFYGSERLCRSFDEVSVTACWSNLSGPLRSPAEEGARLVRFLRDQQDCVIWYLYLRPSGEAFVVCSPVELESAGWGSDGEPAEEVRVAVASSLMRCAGTFEEFAYRFVVENELWIQLNSAKPDGPLAPRLQSYADHYGAAASS
;
A
#
# COMPACT_ATOMS: atom_id res chain seq x y z
N MET A 1 -13.17 1.79 -4.67
CA MET A 1 -12.10 0.76 -4.63
C MET A 1 -12.75 -0.58 -4.88
N TYR A 2 -12.12 -1.45 -5.68
CA TYR A 2 -12.66 -2.75 -6.05
C TYR A 2 -12.29 -3.80 -4.99
N PRO A 3 -13.14 -4.78 -4.72
CA PRO A 3 -12.80 -5.93 -3.89
C PRO A 3 -11.55 -6.66 -4.43
N LEU A 4 -10.72 -7.20 -3.54
CA LEU A 4 -9.44 -7.84 -3.91
C LEU A 4 -9.61 -8.95 -4.95
N ASP A 5 -10.67 -9.74 -4.84
CA ASP A 5 -11.03 -10.85 -5.74
C ASP A 5 -11.51 -10.40 -7.12
N SER A 6 -11.89 -9.13 -7.28
CA SER A 6 -12.28 -8.52 -8.56
C SER A 6 -11.14 -7.82 -9.30
N LEU A 7 -9.94 -7.78 -8.71
CA LEU A 7 -8.77 -7.16 -9.33
C LEU A 7 -8.16 -8.09 -10.40
N PRO A 8 -7.44 -7.53 -11.39
CA PRO A 8 -6.73 -8.34 -12.38
C PRO A 8 -5.80 -9.36 -11.71
N PRO A 9 -5.76 -10.61 -12.21
CA PRO A 9 -4.86 -11.63 -11.66
C PRO A 9 -3.40 -11.19 -11.80
N LEU A 10 -2.57 -11.50 -10.80
CA LEU A 10 -1.14 -11.26 -10.81
C LEU A 10 -0.36 -12.52 -11.12
N ASP A 11 0.76 -12.36 -11.82
CA ASP A 11 1.77 -13.41 -11.95
C ASP A 11 2.66 -13.38 -10.70
N ALA A 12 2.25 -14.13 -9.68
CA ALA A 12 2.95 -14.17 -8.39
C ALA A 12 4.42 -14.60 -8.50
N ALA A 13 4.80 -15.31 -9.59
CA ALA A 13 6.19 -15.70 -9.80
C ALA A 13 7.13 -14.51 -10.12
N ARG A 14 6.56 -13.35 -10.42
CA ARG A 14 7.31 -12.11 -10.69
C ARG A 14 7.37 -11.16 -9.50
N LEU A 15 6.70 -11.51 -8.43
CA LEU A 15 6.56 -10.69 -7.21
C LEU A 15 7.25 -11.42 -6.06
N ASP A 16 8.57 -11.38 -6.06
CA ASP A 16 9.45 -12.15 -5.16
C ASP A 16 10.00 -11.30 -3.98
N GLY A 17 9.51 -10.09 -3.82
CA GLY A 17 9.97 -9.13 -2.82
C GLY A 17 11.15 -8.27 -3.28
N GLY A 18 11.71 -8.54 -4.46
CA GLY A 18 12.89 -7.86 -4.98
C GLY A 18 12.60 -6.70 -5.93
N PHE A 19 11.35 -6.43 -6.27
CA PHE A 19 10.93 -5.36 -7.20
C PHE A 19 11.67 -5.39 -8.55
N GLY A 20 12.00 -6.58 -9.04
CA GLY A 20 12.71 -6.76 -10.31
C GLY A 20 12.01 -6.09 -11.51
N TRP A 21 10.69 -6.02 -11.50
CA TRP A 21 9.86 -5.35 -12.50
C TRP A 21 9.99 -3.81 -12.49
N LEU A 22 10.49 -3.21 -11.39
CA LEU A 22 10.94 -1.80 -11.27
C LEU A 22 12.46 -1.65 -11.39
N GLY A 23 13.22 -2.70 -11.66
CA GLY A 23 14.67 -2.69 -11.77
C GLY A 23 15.40 -3.03 -10.46
N GLY A 24 14.72 -3.58 -9.45
CA GLY A 24 15.31 -4.07 -8.20
C GLY A 24 15.53 -2.99 -7.13
N VAL A 25 16.14 -3.36 -6.03
CA VAL A 25 16.34 -2.51 -4.83
C VAL A 25 17.66 -1.74 -4.82
N ASP A 26 18.46 -1.81 -5.88
CA ASP A 26 19.79 -1.15 -5.95
C ASP A 26 19.67 0.38 -5.90
N GLY A 27 20.64 1.01 -5.26
CA GLY A 27 20.74 2.47 -5.19
C GLY A 27 20.97 3.02 -3.78
N PRO A 28 20.95 4.33 -3.62
CA PRO A 28 21.11 4.98 -2.32
C PRO A 28 19.91 4.70 -1.41
N GLY A 29 20.14 4.78 -0.10
CA GLY A 29 19.09 4.70 0.90
C GLY A 29 18.12 5.88 0.78
N SER A 30 16.85 5.65 1.15
CA SER A 30 15.82 6.68 1.11
C SER A 30 15.88 7.63 2.32
N GLU A 31 15.21 8.77 2.21
CA GLU A 31 14.97 9.69 3.32
C GLU A 31 14.14 9.07 4.46
N HIS A 32 13.44 7.98 4.18
CA HIS A 32 12.65 7.24 5.16
C HIS A 32 13.49 6.32 6.08
N GLY A 33 14.79 6.14 5.82
CA GLY A 33 15.61 5.14 6.49
C GLY A 33 15.66 5.26 8.02
N GLU A 34 15.79 6.48 8.56
CA GLU A 34 15.79 6.68 10.02
C GLU A 34 14.41 6.39 10.63
N HIS A 35 13.35 6.82 9.96
CA HIS A 35 11.98 6.59 10.41
C HIS A 35 11.63 5.10 10.33
N LEU A 36 12.01 4.43 9.26
CA LEU A 36 11.83 2.99 9.08
C LEU A 36 12.49 2.20 10.22
N ALA A 37 13.74 2.54 10.56
CA ALA A 37 14.45 1.93 11.68
C ALA A 37 13.78 2.19 13.05
N ALA A 38 13.09 3.32 13.22
CA ALA A 38 12.29 3.58 14.41
C ALA A 38 11.05 2.67 14.45
N VAL A 39 10.32 2.57 13.34
CA VAL A 39 9.16 1.67 13.21
C VAL A 39 9.55 0.22 13.47
N GLU A 40 10.66 -0.26 12.95
CA GLU A 40 11.18 -1.61 13.19
C GLU A 40 11.44 -1.86 14.68
N ARG A 41 12.09 -0.93 15.38
CA ARG A 41 12.33 -1.05 16.83
C ARG A 41 11.03 -1.10 17.63
N ASP A 42 10.06 -0.26 17.28
CA ASP A 42 8.78 -0.20 17.98
C ASP A 42 7.97 -1.49 17.77
N LEU A 43 7.97 -2.03 16.55
CA LEU A 43 7.34 -3.31 16.23
C LEU A 43 8.03 -4.47 16.96
N ALA A 44 9.36 -4.49 16.97
CA ALA A 44 10.12 -5.53 17.67
C ALA A 44 9.81 -5.56 19.18
N SER A 45 9.52 -4.40 19.79
CA SER A 45 9.14 -4.30 21.20
C SER A 45 7.83 -5.03 21.54
N VAL A 46 6.99 -5.26 20.52
CA VAL A 46 5.70 -6.00 20.63
C VAL A 46 5.71 -7.35 19.91
N GLY A 47 6.90 -7.83 19.51
CA GLY A 47 7.08 -9.13 18.87
C GLY A 47 6.66 -9.20 17.40
N LEU A 48 6.57 -8.05 16.71
CA LEU A 48 6.26 -7.95 15.29
C LEU A 48 7.49 -7.50 14.48
N ALA A 49 7.46 -7.73 13.18
CA ALA A 49 8.48 -7.30 12.23
C ALA A 49 7.85 -6.74 10.96
N LEU A 50 8.56 -5.83 10.28
CA LEU A 50 8.20 -5.41 8.93
C LEU A 50 8.46 -6.56 7.93
N PRO A 51 7.61 -6.77 6.93
CA PRO A 51 7.92 -7.62 5.79
C PRO A 51 9.17 -7.12 5.05
N GLU A 52 9.96 -8.07 4.53
CA GLU A 52 11.22 -7.75 3.83
C GLU A 52 10.98 -6.88 2.59
N ASP A 53 9.92 -7.14 1.82
CA ASP A 53 9.55 -6.34 0.65
C ASP A 53 9.21 -4.89 1.02
N PHE A 54 8.48 -4.67 2.12
CA PHE A 54 8.18 -3.33 2.61
C PHE A 54 9.46 -2.58 3.04
N ALA A 55 10.30 -3.23 3.83
CA ALA A 55 11.56 -2.64 4.29
C ALA A 55 12.51 -2.33 3.11
N ALA A 56 12.59 -3.23 2.13
CA ALA A 56 13.38 -3.04 0.92
C ALA A 56 12.88 -1.85 0.09
N PHE A 57 11.57 -1.69 -0.08
CA PHE A 57 10.96 -0.59 -0.84
C PHE A 57 11.23 0.75 -0.19
N TYR A 58 10.86 0.91 1.09
CA TYR A 58 11.04 2.17 1.81
C TYR A 58 12.48 2.44 2.20
N GLY A 59 13.36 1.46 2.15
CA GLY A 59 14.80 1.61 2.27
C GLY A 59 15.49 2.16 1.01
N SER A 60 14.84 2.11 -0.17
CA SER A 60 15.40 2.52 -1.47
C SER A 60 14.81 3.84 -1.95
N GLU A 61 15.66 4.88 -2.13
CA GLU A 61 15.23 6.16 -2.71
C GLU A 61 14.57 5.99 -4.09
N ARG A 62 15.15 5.13 -4.92
CA ARG A 62 14.65 4.90 -6.27
C ARG A 62 13.25 4.28 -6.29
N LEU A 63 12.99 3.30 -5.42
CA LEU A 63 11.67 2.67 -5.32
C LEU A 63 10.62 3.64 -4.76
N CYS A 64 10.94 4.40 -3.71
CA CYS A 64 10.06 5.44 -3.19
C CYS A 64 9.69 6.46 -4.27
N ARG A 65 10.67 6.95 -5.02
CA ARG A 65 10.45 7.89 -6.12
C ARG A 65 9.52 7.35 -7.20
N SER A 66 9.50 6.04 -7.44
CA SER A 66 8.60 5.45 -8.44
C SER A 66 7.11 5.68 -8.14
N PHE A 67 6.73 5.77 -6.87
CA PHE A 67 5.36 6.12 -6.50
C PHE A 67 5.04 7.59 -6.78
N ASP A 68 5.97 8.49 -6.46
CA ASP A 68 5.78 9.92 -6.69
C ASP A 68 5.71 10.24 -8.20
N GLU A 69 6.54 9.57 -9.00
CA GLU A 69 6.59 9.77 -10.46
C GLU A 69 5.36 9.25 -11.19
N VAL A 70 4.74 8.17 -10.71
CA VAL A 70 3.60 7.55 -11.38
C VAL A 70 2.26 8.03 -10.85
N SER A 71 2.20 8.60 -9.65
CA SER A 71 0.94 8.98 -9.02
C SER A 71 0.23 10.13 -9.74
N VAL A 72 -0.99 9.87 -10.20
CA VAL A 72 -1.85 10.86 -10.87
C VAL A 72 -2.72 11.67 -9.90
N THR A 73 -2.83 11.22 -8.67
CA THR A 73 -3.66 11.86 -7.62
C THR A 73 -2.81 12.51 -6.54
N ALA A 74 -1.54 12.79 -6.82
CA ALA A 74 -0.57 13.32 -5.85
C ALA A 74 -0.57 12.54 -4.53
N CYS A 75 -0.52 11.21 -4.61
CA CYS A 75 -0.24 10.37 -3.44
C CYS A 75 1.20 10.57 -3.01
N TRP A 76 1.44 10.55 -1.73
CA TRP A 76 2.81 10.62 -1.20
C TRP A 76 3.02 9.66 -0.05
N SER A 77 4.28 9.23 0.07
CA SER A 77 4.74 8.40 1.19
C SER A 77 4.65 9.19 2.50
N ASN A 78 4.04 8.56 3.50
CA ASN A 78 3.87 9.16 4.82
C ASN A 78 3.84 8.05 5.88
N LEU A 79 5.01 7.58 6.29
CA LEU A 79 5.12 6.53 7.28
C LEU A 79 4.65 7.03 8.66
N SER A 80 3.79 6.25 9.32
CA SER A 80 3.44 6.43 10.73
C SER A 80 4.28 5.54 11.63
N GLY A 81 4.26 5.81 12.93
CA GLY A 81 4.57 4.79 13.93
C GLY A 81 3.54 3.64 13.89
N PRO A 82 3.81 2.50 14.57
CA PRO A 82 2.87 1.39 14.64
C PRO A 82 1.62 1.75 15.45
N LEU A 83 0.46 1.70 14.81
CA LEU A 83 -0.84 1.95 15.41
C LEU A 83 -1.47 0.62 15.87
N ARG A 84 -2.26 0.62 16.94
CA ARG A 84 -3.04 -0.56 17.32
C ARG A 84 -4.10 -0.89 16.26
N SER A 85 -4.39 -2.16 16.04
CA SER A 85 -5.49 -2.54 15.15
C SER A 85 -6.84 -2.33 15.83
N PRO A 86 -7.84 -1.73 15.14
CA PRO A 86 -9.21 -1.70 15.62
C PRO A 86 -9.94 -3.05 15.50
N ALA A 87 -9.43 -3.95 14.65
CA ALA A 87 -10.11 -5.19 14.29
C ALA A 87 -9.54 -6.42 15.01
N GLU A 88 -8.26 -6.40 15.42
CA GLU A 88 -7.60 -7.59 15.96
C GLU A 88 -6.61 -7.19 17.07
N GLU A 89 -6.77 -7.81 18.23
CA GLU A 89 -5.89 -7.60 19.37
C GLU A 89 -4.44 -8.05 19.04
N GLY A 90 -3.46 -7.27 19.45
CA GLY A 90 -2.04 -7.53 19.18
C GLY A 90 -1.57 -7.15 17.78
N ALA A 91 -2.47 -7.01 16.82
CA ALA A 91 -2.09 -6.56 15.49
C ALA A 91 -1.74 -5.06 15.46
N ARG A 92 -0.92 -4.68 14.46
CA ARG A 92 -0.51 -3.28 14.24
C ARG A 92 -0.75 -2.87 12.80
N LEU A 93 -0.93 -1.56 12.62
CA LEU A 93 -0.97 -0.93 11.30
C LEU A 93 0.13 0.11 11.21
N VAL A 94 0.79 0.18 10.06
CA VAL A 94 1.75 1.24 9.72
C VAL A 94 1.23 1.94 8.48
N ARG A 95 0.83 3.23 8.61
CA ARG A 95 0.50 4.02 7.43
C ARG A 95 1.75 4.20 6.60
N PHE A 96 1.62 4.08 5.28
CA PHE A 96 2.76 4.26 4.38
C PHE A 96 2.46 5.16 3.18
N LEU A 97 1.20 5.31 2.82
CA LEU A 97 0.80 6.10 1.65
C LEU A 97 -0.55 6.76 1.91
N ARG A 98 -0.75 7.95 1.37
CA ARG A 98 -2.05 8.61 1.36
C ARG A 98 -2.20 9.50 0.13
N ASP A 99 -3.44 9.71 -0.32
CA ASP A 99 -3.72 10.71 -1.33
C ASP A 99 -3.76 12.13 -0.72
N GLN A 100 -3.62 13.15 -1.56
CA GLN A 100 -3.54 14.55 -1.12
C GLN A 100 -4.80 15.06 -0.41
N GLN A 101 -5.93 14.35 -0.54
CA GLN A 101 -7.21 14.74 0.04
C GLN A 101 -7.54 13.93 1.30
N ASP A 102 -6.67 13.02 1.70
CA ASP A 102 -6.88 12.05 2.79
C ASP A 102 -8.19 11.24 2.64
N CYS A 103 -8.64 11.04 1.39
CA CYS A 103 -9.81 10.24 1.08
C CYS A 103 -9.50 8.75 1.02
N VAL A 104 -8.24 8.40 0.76
CA VAL A 104 -7.74 7.02 0.78
C VAL A 104 -6.37 6.98 1.43
N ILE A 105 -6.25 6.17 2.47
CA ILE A 105 -5.04 6.01 3.25
C ILE A 105 -4.70 4.53 3.27
N TRP A 106 -3.44 4.18 2.97
CA TRP A 106 -2.99 2.80 2.92
C TRP A 106 -2.10 2.47 4.11
N TYR A 107 -2.37 1.30 4.67
CA TYR A 107 -1.67 0.76 5.83
C TYR A 107 -1.14 -0.63 5.55
N LEU A 108 0.05 -0.90 6.04
CA LEU A 108 0.54 -2.26 6.21
C LEU A 108 -0.09 -2.82 7.48
N TYR A 109 -0.83 -3.92 7.37
CA TYR A 109 -1.45 -4.62 8.49
C TYR A 109 -0.57 -5.78 8.91
N LEU A 110 -0.17 -5.80 10.17
CA LEU A 110 0.77 -6.76 10.75
C LEU A 110 0.06 -7.56 11.84
N ARG A 111 -0.04 -8.86 11.66
CA ARG A 111 -0.70 -9.78 12.60
C ARG A 111 0.28 -10.43 13.56
N PRO A 112 -0.15 -10.79 14.77
CA PRO A 112 0.67 -11.57 15.71
C PRO A 112 1.10 -12.95 15.17
N SER A 113 0.38 -13.48 14.18
CA SER A 113 0.73 -14.72 13.47
C SER A 113 1.97 -14.59 12.56
N GLY A 114 2.47 -13.39 12.33
CA GLY A 114 3.50 -13.09 11.33
C GLY A 114 2.95 -12.84 9.93
N GLU A 115 1.63 -12.99 9.71
CA GLU A 115 1.00 -12.59 8.42
C GLU A 115 1.00 -11.07 8.31
N ALA A 116 1.34 -10.57 7.12
CA ALA A 116 1.22 -9.15 6.77
C ALA A 116 0.49 -9.01 5.44
N PHE A 117 -0.28 -7.93 5.30
CA PHE A 117 -0.98 -7.59 4.06
C PHE A 117 -1.30 -6.09 4.02
N VAL A 118 -1.74 -5.59 2.87
CA VAL A 118 -2.09 -4.18 2.71
C VAL A 118 -3.59 -3.98 2.83
N VAL A 119 -3.96 -2.96 3.61
CA VAL A 119 -5.34 -2.46 3.72
C VAL A 119 -5.40 -0.99 3.36
N CYS A 120 -6.59 -0.52 3.01
CA CYS A 120 -6.87 0.91 2.92
C CYS A 120 -8.08 1.28 3.77
N SER A 121 -8.19 2.56 4.09
CA SER A 121 -9.31 3.15 4.81
C SER A 121 -9.54 4.59 4.33
N PRO A 122 -10.79 5.07 4.29
CA PRO A 122 -11.08 6.49 4.15
C PRO A 122 -10.92 7.27 5.46
N VAL A 123 -10.59 6.59 6.56
CA VAL A 123 -10.43 7.18 7.90
C VAL A 123 -8.95 7.15 8.27
N GLU A 124 -8.39 8.30 8.61
CA GLU A 124 -7.06 8.39 9.21
C GLU A 124 -7.11 7.91 10.65
N LEU A 125 -6.47 6.78 10.93
CA LEU A 125 -6.52 6.12 12.23
C LEU A 125 -5.95 6.99 13.36
N GLU A 126 -4.89 7.74 13.10
CA GLU A 126 -4.28 8.63 14.09
C GLU A 126 -5.23 9.75 14.50
N SER A 127 -5.94 10.35 13.54
CA SER A 127 -6.93 11.42 13.80
C SER A 127 -8.17 10.89 14.52
N ALA A 128 -8.50 9.61 14.36
CA ALA A 128 -9.59 8.95 15.06
C ALA A 128 -9.26 8.61 16.53
N GLY A 129 -8.10 9.05 17.03
CA GLY A 129 -7.64 8.79 18.39
C GLY A 129 -6.97 7.42 18.58
N TRP A 130 -6.67 6.73 17.48
CA TRP A 130 -6.01 5.43 17.48
C TRP A 130 -4.49 5.58 17.72
N GLY A 131 -4.07 5.77 18.91
CA GLY A 131 -2.66 6.00 19.28
C GLY A 131 -2.49 6.92 20.48
N SER A 132 -3.56 7.57 20.91
CA SER A 132 -3.60 8.32 22.17
C SER A 132 -3.87 7.37 23.36
N ASP A 133 -3.54 7.83 24.58
CA ASP A 133 -3.62 7.03 25.82
C ASP A 133 -5.04 6.62 26.25
N GLY A 134 -6.08 6.89 25.45
CA GLY A 134 -7.46 6.49 25.66
C GLY A 134 -7.93 5.46 24.66
N GLU A 135 -8.67 4.43 25.11
CA GLU A 135 -9.39 3.58 24.17
C GLU A 135 -10.59 4.33 23.61
N PRO A 136 -10.75 4.39 22.28
CA PRO A 136 -11.93 4.98 21.66
C PRO A 136 -13.18 4.17 22.06
N ALA A 137 -14.35 4.82 22.04
CA ALA A 137 -15.61 4.14 22.29
C ALA A 137 -15.78 2.94 21.35
N GLU A 138 -16.40 1.87 21.84
CA GLU A 138 -16.56 0.62 21.09
C GLU A 138 -17.23 0.83 19.72
N GLU A 139 -18.21 1.74 19.64
CA GLU A 139 -18.89 2.10 18.39
C GLU A 139 -17.92 2.69 17.36
N VAL A 140 -16.98 3.53 17.80
CA VAL A 140 -15.93 4.09 16.93
C VAL A 140 -14.97 2.99 16.48
N ARG A 141 -14.59 2.10 17.39
CA ARG A 141 -13.73 0.96 17.07
C ARG A 141 -14.34 0.08 15.98
N VAL A 142 -15.61 -0.28 16.14
CA VAL A 142 -16.34 -1.11 15.16
C VAL A 142 -16.47 -0.40 13.80
N ALA A 143 -16.79 0.89 13.79
CA ALA A 143 -16.91 1.68 12.57
C ALA A 143 -15.56 1.75 11.83
N VAL A 144 -14.47 2.02 12.53
CA VAL A 144 -13.13 2.09 11.94
C VAL A 144 -12.67 0.71 11.46
N ALA A 145 -12.89 -0.35 12.24
CA ALA A 145 -12.58 -1.72 11.82
C ALA A 145 -13.31 -2.10 10.52
N SER A 146 -14.58 -1.71 10.41
CA SER A 146 -15.40 -1.97 9.21
C SER A 146 -14.98 -1.15 8.00
N SER A 147 -14.23 -0.08 8.18
CA SER A 147 -13.70 0.75 7.09
C SER A 147 -12.43 0.19 6.45
N LEU A 148 -11.77 -0.77 7.13
CA LEU A 148 -10.56 -1.38 6.62
C LEU A 148 -10.87 -2.35 5.48
N MET A 149 -10.31 -2.11 4.32
CA MET A 149 -10.47 -2.97 3.14
C MET A 149 -9.12 -3.56 2.73
N ARG A 150 -9.04 -4.88 2.61
CA ARG A 150 -7.83 -5.55 2.09
C ARG A 150 -7.65 -5.24 0.61
N CYS A 151 -6.44 -4.75 0.25
CA CYS A 151 -6.08 -4.33 -1.10
C CYS A 151 -5.07 -5.28 -1.77
N ALA A 152 -4.18 -5.89 -1.00
CA ALA A 152 -3.15 -6.78 -1.51
C ALA A 152 -2.75 -7.80 -0.45
N GLY A 153 -2.20 -8.94 -0.90
CA GLY A 153 -1.66 -9.99 -0.04
C GLY A 153 -0.26 -9.70 0.45
N THR A 154 0.55 -8.98 -0.34
CA THR A 154 1.90 -8.53 0.01
C THR A 154 2.06 -7.05 -0.33
N PHE A 155 3.12 -6.43 0.15
CA PHE A 155 3.41 -5.03 -0.20
C PHE A 155 3.83 -4.91 -1.67
N GLU A 156 4.61 -5.85 -2.20
CA GLU A 156 5.00 -5.82 -3.61
C GLU A 156 3.80 -5.99 -4.56
N GLU A 157 2.81 -6.82 -4.22
CA GLU A 157 1.55 -6.89 -4.98
C GLU A 157 0.83 -5.54 -5.02
N PHE A 158 0.76 -4.85 -3.88
CA PHE A 158 0.19 -3.50 -3.82
C PHE A 158 0.96 -2.53 -4.70
N ALA A 159 2.29 -2.48 -4.58
CA ALA A 159 3.15 -1.59 -5.33
C ALA A 159 3.01 -1.82 -6.85
N TYR A 160 2.97 -3.08 -7.28
CA TYR A 160 2.77 -3.42 -8.69
C TYR A 160 1.43 -2.90 -9.21
N ARG A 161 0.32 -3.18 -8.50
CA ARG A 161 -1.00 -2.69 -8.88
C ARG A 161 -1.06 -1.17 -8.93
N PHE A 162 -0.53 -0.51 -7.91
CA PHE A 162 -0.49 0.94 -7.83
C PHE A 162 0.21 1.56 -9.04
N VAL A 163 1.38 1.07 -9.39
CA VAL A 163 2.14 1.58 -10.54
C VAL A 163 1.40 1.30 -11.85
N VAL A 164 0.96 0.06 -12.08
CA VAL A 164 0.31 -0.34 -13.35
C VAL A 164 -1.01 0.42 -13.56
N GLU A 165 -1.82 0.60 -12.54
CA GLU A 165 -3.10 1.32 -12.64
C GLU A 165 -2.89 2.82 -12.91
N ASN A 166 -1.92 3.45 -12.28
CA ASN A 166 -1.58 4.84 -12.55
C ASN A 166 -0.99 5.02 -13.96
N GLU A 167 -0.07 4.17 -14.40
CA GLU A 167 0.45 4.19 -15.77
C GLU A 167 -0.67 4.00 -16.81
N LEU A 168 -1.57 3.05 -16.58
CA LEU A 168 -2.73 2.83 -17.45
C LEU A 168 -3.60 4.08 -17.54
N TRP A 169 -3.91 4.70 -16.40
CA TRP A 169 -4.69 5.92 -16.34
C TRP A 169 -4.01 7.06 -17.14
N ILE A 170 -2.70 7.26 -16.93
CA ILE A 170 -1.92 8.27 -17.67
C ILE A 170 -2.01 8.03 -19.18
N GLN A 171 -1.80 6.79 -19.63
CA GLN A 171 -1.85 6.48 -21.06
C GLN A 171 -3.24 6.66 -21.66
N LEU A 172 -4.30 6.25 -20.96
CA LEU A 172 -5.67 6.39 -21.45
C LEU A 172 -6.16 7.86 -21.49
N ASN A 173 -5.61 8.72 -20.63
CA ASN A 173 -5.98 10.14 -20.54
C ASN A 173 -4.96 11.08 -21.20
N SER A 174 -3.91 10.55 -21.80
CA SER A 174 -2.94 11.36 -22.56
C SER A 174 -3.56 11.91 -23.83
N ALA A 175 -3.31 13.20 -24.09
CA ALA A 175 -3.75 13.86 -25.34
C ALA A 175 -3.07 13.27 -26.60
N LYS A 176 -1.95 12.56 -26.41
CA LYS A 176 -1.21 11.85 -27.48
C LYS A 176 -0.74 10.52 -26.88
N PRO A 177 -1.56 9.45 -26.97
CA PRO A 177 -1.10 8.14 -26.54
C PRO A 177 0.12 7.71 -27.37
N ASP A 178 1.18 7.27 -26.69
CA ASP A 178 2.45 6.84 -27.29
C ASP A 178 2.38 5.46 -27.96
N GLY A 179 1.34 5.22 -28.78
CA GLY A 179 1.16 3.94 -29.47
C GLY A 179 0.31 2.91 -28.69
N PRO A 180 0.39 1.63 -29.03
CA PRO A 180 -0.37 0.59 -28.33
C PRO A 180 0.09 0.43 -26.89
N LEU A 181 -0.85 0.05 -26.00
CA LEU A 181 -0.56 -0.24 -24.60
C LEU A 181 0.51 -1.34 -24.48
N ALA A 182 1.42 -1.17 -23.53
CA ALA A 182 2.32 -2.27 -23.15
C ALA A 182 1.51 -3.50 -22.70
N PRO A 183 1.98 -4.75 -22.93
CA PRO A 183 1.19 -5.95 -22.66
C PRO A 183 0.61 -6.02 -21.23
N ARG A 184 1.36 -5.55 -20.22
CA ARG A 184 0.87 -5.51 -18.83
C ARG A 184 -0.31 -4.56 -18.66
N LEU A 185 -0.28 -3.39 -19.30
CA LEU A 185 -1.35 -2.39 -19.25
C LEU A 185 -2.56 -2.85 -20.05
N GLN A 186 -2.34 -3.50 -21.21
CA GLN A 186 -3.41 -4.06 -22.02
C GLN A 186 -4.18 -5.13 -21.24
N SER A 187 -3.50 -6.02 -20.51
CA SER A 187 -4.15 -7.02 -19.67
C SER A 187 -5.06 -6.42 -18.61
N TYR A 188 -4.66 -5.30 -18.00
CA TYR A 188 -5.48 -4.56 -17.04
C TYR A 188 -6.68 -3.89 -17.71
N ALA A 189 -6.47 -3.24 -18.86
CA ALA A 189 -7.55 -2.61 -19.63
C ALA A 189 -8.60 -3.63 -20.07
N ASP A 190 -8.18 -4.81 -20.55
CA ASP A 190 -9.06 -5.89 -21.00
C ASP A 190 -9.89 -6.44 -19.83
N HIS A 191 -9.29 -6.61 -18.66
CA HIS A 191 -9.97 -7.08 -17.46
C HIS A 191 -11.09 -6.12 -17.05
N TYR A 192 -10.81 -4.83 -16.94
CA TYR A 192 -11.81 -3.84 -16.57
C TYR A 192 -12.85 -3.59 -17.66
N GLY A 193 -12.47 -3.70 -18.95
CA GLY A 193 -13.38 -3.63 -20.07
C GLY A 193 -14.40 -4.77 -20.09
N ALA A 194 -13.97 -5.99 -19.76
CA ALA A 194 -14.85 -7.15 -19.64
C ALA A 194 -15.83 -7.01 -18.46
N ALA A 195 -15.35 -6.52 -17.30
CA ALA A 195 -16.18 -6.31 -16.13
C ALA A 195 -17.26 -5.22 -16.33
N ALA A 196 -16.98 -4.19 -17.15
CA ALA A 196 -17.94 -3.13 -17.46
C ALA A 196 -19.03 -3.58 -18.46
N SER A 197 -18.86 -4.73 -19.12
CA SER A 197 -19.75 -5.26 -20.14
C SER A 197 -20.67 -6.38 -19.61
N SER A 198 -20.55 -6.75 -18.33
CA SER A 198 -21.29 -7.80 -17.61
C SER A 198 -22.35 -7.20 -16.72
#